data_8735249cb58c963673bf21400c5e51c1
#
_entry.id   8735249cb58c963673bf21400c5e51c1
#
_cell.length_a   1.000
_cell.length_b   1.000
_cell.length_c   1.000
_cell.angle_alpha   90.00
_cell.angle_beta   90.00
_cell.angle_gamma   90.00
#
_symmetry.space_group_name_H-M   'P 1'
#
loop_
_entity.id
_entity.type
_entity.pdbx_description
1 polymer ?
#
loop_
_entity_poly.entity_id
_entity_poly.type
_entity_poly.pdbx_seq_one_letter_code
_entity_poly.pdbx_strand_id
1 'polypeptide(L)'
;VLERKNIPNLLTMLRLVLATVFFVLLAYYKFDYDRYALLLPAIAVFIAAAVTDAMDGYYARKWEVESKFGRIMDPFCDKVLVIGALCFLAGSGFGYEEFVSVDGIAQPVIVQASGFYPWMVVVIIARELLVTGIRGEMEGSGHKFGANLWGKLKMILQSAVIPFVLLVVYLLDSEFQFADQLATPRDVMVYATVVVTVLSGLPYVTGAYRVSKSEPASSDA
;
A
#
# COMPACT_ATOMS: atom_id res chain seq x y z
N VAL A 1 -7.00 -10.25 33.23
CA VAL A 1 -8.01 -9.23 32.86
C VAL A 1 -7.29 -8.23 31.96
N LEU A 2 -7.64 -8.21 30.66
CA LEU A 2 -7.10 -7.23 29.71
C LEU A 2 -7.62 -5.84 30.12
N GLU A 3 -6.74 -4.98 30.60
CA GLU A 3 -7.09 -3.59 30.87
C GLU A 3 -7.42 -2.92 29.53
N ARG A 4 -8.50 -2.14 29.46
CA ARG A 4 -8.94 -1.40 28.26
C ARG A 4 -7.81 -0.58 27.61
N LYS A 5 -6.84 -0.16 28.41
CA LYS A 5 -5.65 0.57 27.98
C LYS A 5 -4.70 -0.22 27.07
N ASN A 6 -4.71 -1.55 27.15
CA ASN A 6 -3.78 -2.40 26.42
C ASN A 6 -4.37 -2.91 25.07
N ILE A 7 -5.67 -2.75 24.86
CA ILE A 7 -6.35 -3.28 23.66
C ILE A 7 -5.81 -2.66 22.37
N PRO A 8 -5.62 -1.32 22.22
CA PRO A 8 -5.05 -0.76 21.00
C PRO A 8 -3.65 -1.30 20.72
N ASN A 9 -2.77 -1.37 21.73
CA ASN A 9 -1.42 -1.90 21.56
C ASN A 9 -1.42 -3.37 21.12
N LEU A 10 -2.36 -4.18 21.63
CA LEU A 10 -2.50 -5.58 21.24
C LEU A 10 -2.96 -5.69 19.78
N LEU A 11 -3.87 -4.83 19.32
CA LEU A 11 -4.32 -4.78 17.93
C LEU A 11 -3.19 -4.37 16.99
N THR A 12 -2.35 -3.39 17.36
CA THR A 12 -1.16 -3.01 16.60
C THR A 12 -0.17 -4.18 16.47
N MET A 13 0.08 -4.92 17.58
CA MET A 13 0.95 -6.10 17.55
C MET A 13 0.35 -7.23 16.71
N LEU A 14 -0.96 -7.47 16.83
CA LEU A 14 -1.66 -8.46 16.01
C LEU A 14 -1.52 -8.13 14.52
N ARG A 15 -1.61 -6.85 14.14
CA ARG A 15 -1.41 -6.40 12.75
C ARG A 15 -0.01 -6.73 12.25
N LEU A 16 1.05 -6.53 13.05
CA LEU A 16 2.41 -6.91 12.68
C LEU A 16 2.55 -8.40 12.42
N VAL A 17 1.93 -9.22 13.27
CA VAL A 17 1.91 -10.68 13.07
C VAL A 17 1.16 -11.02 11.79
N LEU A 18 -0.02 -10.45 11.56
CA LEU A 18 -0.79 -10.66 10.33
C LEU A 18 -0.02 -10.20 9.08
N ALA A 19 0.66 -9.05 9.13
CA ALA A 19 1.50 -8.57 8.04
C ALA A 19 2.66 -9.55 7.75
N THR A 20 3.29 -10.09 8.79
CA THR A 20 4.35 -11.10 8.63
C THR A 20 3.80 -12.38 7.97
N VAL A 21 2.66 -12.90 8.43
CA VAL A 21 2.00 -14.06 7.82
C VAL A 21 1.65 -13.79 6.36
N PHE A 22 1.11 -12.61 6.06
CA PHE A 22 0.80 -12.20 4.69
C PHE A 22 2.04 -12.20 3.80
N PHE A 23 3.15 -11.61 4.25
CA PHE A 23 4.39 -11.58 3.47
C PHE A 23 4.99 -12.98 3.28
N VAL A 24 4.89 -13.85 4.28
CA VAL A 24 5.32 -15.25 4.15
C VAL A 24 4.49 -15.98 3.09
N LEU A 25 3.17 -15.82 3.08
CA LEU A 25 2.31 -16.42 2.06
C LEU A 25 2.68 -15.93 0.66
N LEU A 26 2.93 -14.62 0.48
CA LEU A 26 3.34 -14.05 -0.81
C LEU A 26 4.77 -14.46 -1.20
N ALA A 27 5.68 -14.65 -0.24
CA ALA A 27 7.05 -15.09 -0.51
C ALA A 27 7.11 -16.54 -1.04
N TYR A 28 6.18 -17.38 -0.61
CA TYR A 28 6.06 -18.77 -1.11
C TYR A 28 5.21 -18.88 -2.38
N TYR A 29 4.47 -17.82 -2.74
CA TYR A 29 3.69 -17.80 -3.95
C TYR A 29 4.60 -17.60 -5.17
N LYS A 30 4.28 -18.33 -6.25
CA LYS A 30 4.88 -18.12 -7.57
C LYS A 30 3.82 -18.45 -8.62
N PHE A 31 3.60 -17.53 -9.56
CA PHE A 31 2.67 -17.67 -10.67
C PHE A 31 3.05 -18.86 -11.55
N ASP A 32 2.08 -19.59 -12.07
CA ASP A 32 2.28 -20.78 -12.93
C ASP A 32 3.00 -21.97 -12.26
N TYR A 33 2.95 -22.06 -10.93
CA TYR A 33 3.56 -23.16 -10.14
C TYR A 33 2.56 -23.88 -9.23
N ASP A 34 1.26 -23.93 -9.59
CA ASP A 34 0.18 -24.57 -8.81
C ASP A 34 0.08 -24.10 -7.35
N ARG A 35 0.51 -22.86 -7.07
CA ARG A 35 0.50 -22.27 -5.72
C ARG A 35 -0.59 -21.24 -5.51
N TYR A 36 -1.54 -21.09 -6.44
CA TYR A 36 -2.64 -20.13 -6.36
C TYR A 36 -3.46 -20.26 -5.08
N ALA A 37 -3.55 -21.46 -4.49
CA ALA A 37 -4.24 -21.69 -3.22
C ALA A 37 -3.71 -20.83 -2.05
N LEU A 38 -2.45 -20.33 -2.13
CA LEU A 38 -1.88 -19.43 -1.12
C LEU A 38 -2.47 -18.01 -1.18
N LEU A 39 -3.03 -17.61 -2.32
CA LEU A 39 -3.55 -16.24 -2.50
C LEU A 39 -4.85 -15.99 -1.72
N LEU A 40 -5.75 -16.97 -1.61
CA LEU A 40 -6.98 -16.80 -0.82
C LEU A 40 -6.72 -16.55 0.67
N PRO A 41 -5.89 -17.35 1.38
CA PRO A 41 -5.51 -17.03 2.75
C PRO A 41 -4.72 -15.71 2.84
N ALA A 42 -3.89 -15.36 1.84
CA ALA A 42 -3.21 -14.06 1.82
C ALA A 42 -4.22 -12.89 1.76
N ILE A 43 -5.25 -12.97 0.90
CA ILE A 43 -6.33 -12.00 0.84
C ILE A 43 -7.05 -11.88 2.19
N ALA A 44 -7.40 -13.01 2.80
CA ALA A 44 -8.11 -13.04 4.09
C ALA A 44 -7.26 -12.38 5.20
N VAL A 45 -5.97 -12.68 5.26
CA VAL A 45 -5.02 -12.11 6.24
C VAL A 45 -4.85 -10.61 6.00
N PHE A 46 -4.73 -10.15 4.74
CA PHE A 46 -4.64 -8.73 4.42
C PHE A 46 -5.89 -7.97 4.86
N ILE A 47 -7.09 -8.50 4.57
CA ILE A 47 -8.36 -7.90 4.98
C ILE A 47 -8.45 -7.87 6.51
N ALA A 48 -8.08 -8.96 7.20
CA ALA A 48 -8.05 -9.00 8.66
C ALA A 48 -7.11 -7.93 9.24
N ALA A 49 -5.92 -7.76 8.67
CA ALA A 49 -4.98 -6.71 9.07
C ALA A 49 -5.55 -5.29 8.85
N ALA A 50 -6.22 -5.04 7.72
CA ALA A 50 -6.87 -3.77 7.45
C ALA A 50 -8.06 -3.49 8.39
N VAL A 51 -8.84 -4.52 8.75
CA VAL A 51 -9.93 -4.41 9.73
C VAL A 51 -9.40 -4.12 11.12
N THR A 52 -8.31 -4.79 11.55
CA THR A 52 -7.68 -4.50 12.86
C THR A 52 -7.19 -3.06 12.95
N ASP A 53 -6.69 -2.46 11.87
CA ASP A 53 -6.32 -1.04 11.78
C ASP A 53 -7.52 -0.11 12.02
N ALA A 54 -8.63 -0.38 11.34
CA ALA A 54 -9.85 0.41 11.53
C ALA A 54 -10.40 0.29 12.96
N MET A 55 -10.28 -0.89 13.57
CA MET A 55 -10.74 -1.15 14.94
C MET A 55 -9.89 -0.47 16.00
N ASP A 56 -8.56 -0.52 15.89
CA ASP A 56 -7.69 0.12 16.89
C ASP A 56 -7.88 1.64 16.90
N GLY A 57 -7.94 2.28 15.73
CA GLY A 57 -8.25 3.69 15.60
C GLY A 57 -9.64 4.07 16.13
N TYR A 58 -10.64 3.20 15.99
CA TYR A 58 -11.96 3.41 16.57
C TYR A 58 -11.94 3.32 18.11
N TYR A 59 -11.33 2.26 18.66
CA TYR A 59 -11.29 2.05 20.11
C TYR A 59 -10.40 3.06 20.83
N ALA A 60 -9.26 3.43 20.23
CA ALA A 60 -8.37 4.47 20.80
C ALA A 60 -9.10 5.80 20.95
N ARG A 61 -9.87 6.24 19.94
CA ARG A 61 -10.69 7.47 20.02
C ARG A 61 -11.85 7.35 20.99
N LYS A 62 -12.54 6.19 21.01
CA LYS A 62 -13.73 5.99 21.86
C LYS A 62 -13.39 5.95 23.34
N TRP A 63 -12.22 5.46 23.70
CA TRP A 63 -11.80 5.31 25.11
C TRP A 63 -10.79 6.37 25.55
N GLU A 64 -10.42 7.29 24.65
CA GLU A 64 -9.39 8.34 24.90
C GLU A 64 -8.07 7.76 25.43
N VAL A 65 -7.74 6.53 25.02
CA VAL A 65 -6.56 5.79 25.45
C VAL A 65 -5.56 5.71 24.30
N GLU A 66 -4.81 6.78 24.11
CA GLU A 66 -3.69 6.76 23.17
C GLU A 66 -2.38 6.45 23.93
N SER A 67 -1.71 5.36 23.56
CA SER A 67 -0.38 5.07 24.07
C SER A 67 0.68 5.79 23.23
N LYS A 68 1.80 6.18 23.87
CA LYS A 68 2.96 6.74 23.14
C LYS A 68 3.50 5.75 22.10
N PHE A 69 3.46 4.46 22.43
CA PHE A 69 3.91 3.38 21.55
C PHE A 69 2.99 3.23 20.31
N GLY A 70 1.67 3.15 20.51
CA GLY A 70 0.70 3.08 19.41
C GLY A 70 0.86 4.25 18.45
N ARG A 71 0.96 5.48 18.95
CA ARG A 71 1.13 6.69 18.12
C ARG A 71 2.35 6.64 17.18
N ILE A 72 3.43 5.95 17.58
CA ILE A 72 4.63 5.77 16.75
C ILE A 72 4.46 4.59 15.80
N MET A 73 3.90 3.49 16.30
CA MET A 73 3.83 2.22 15.57
C MET A 73 2.71 2.18 14.52
N ASP A 74 1.57 2.83 14.77
CA ASP A 74 0.42 2.79 13.85
C ASP A 74 0.76 3.34 12.45
N PRO A 75 1.37 4.54 12.29
CA PRO A 75 1.76 5.05 10.98
C PRO A 75 2.83 4.19 10.30
N PHE A 76 3.63 3.46 11.07
CA PHE A 76 4.64 2.56 10.55
C PHE A 76 4.00 1.26 10.02
N CYS A 77 3.17 0.61 10.83
CA CYS A 77 2.52 -0.66 10.49
C CYS A 77 1.63 -0.55 9.25
N ASP A 78 0.85 0.54 9.16
CA ASP A 78 0.00 0.82 8.00
C ASP A 78 0.81 0.91 6.69
N LYS A 79 1.93 1.65 6.73
CA LYS A 79 2.80 1.77 5.56
C LYS A 79 3.53 0.48 5.22
N VAL A 80 4.01 -0.26 6.20
CA VAL A 80 4.74 -1.51 5.97
C VAL A 80 3.85 -2.54 5.29
N LEU A 81 2.60 -2.70 5.73
CA LEU A 81 1.67 -3.64 5.13
C LEU A 81 1.41 -3.32 3.64
N VAL A 82 1.06 -2.06 3.34
CA VAL A 82 0.70 -1.64 1.97
C VAL A 82 1.93 -1.62 1.06
N ILE A 83 3.03 -1.01 1.50
CA ILE A 83 4.26 -0.92 0.70
C ILE A 83 4.85 -2.32 0.47
N GLY A 84 4.89 -3.14 1.52
CA GLY A 84 5.37 -4.51 1.41
C GLY A 84 4.53 -5.33 0.42
N ALA A 85 3.19 -5.23 0.48
CA ALA A 85 2.30 -5.87 -0.48
C ALA A 85 2.62 -5.45 -1.92
N LEU A 86 2.77 -4.14 -2.18
CA LEU A 86 3.10 -3.63 -3.52
C LEU A 86 4.48 -4.11 -4.00
N CYS A 87 5.48 -4.19 -3.11
CA CYS A 87 6.78 -4.75 -3.44
C CYS A 87 6.68 -6.22 -3.88
N PHE A 88 5.89 -7.03 -3.17
CA PHE A 88 5.67 -8.42 -3.57
C PHE A 88 4.92 -8.53 -4.89
N LEU A 89 3.85 -7.74 -5.08
CA LEU A 89 3.06 -7.72 -6.31
C LEU A 89 3.89 -7.34 -7.55
N ALA A 90 4.90 -6.48 -7.42
CA ALA A 90 5.83 -6.13 -8.49
C ALA A 90 7.06 -7.07 -8.54
N GLY A 91 7.13 -8.05 -7.66
CA GLY A 91 8.24 -8.99 -7.56
C GLY A 91 8.15 -10.14 -8.57
N SER A 92 9.23 -10.92 -8.64
CA SER A 92 9.35 -12.06 -9.57
C SER A 92 8.35 -13.20 -9.30
N GLY A 93 7.73 -13.24 -8.11
CA GLY A 93 6.68 -14.22 -7.79
C GLY A 93 5.41 -14.06 -8.62
N PHE A 94 5.16 -12.85 -9.14
CA PHE A 94 4.01 -12.54 -10.00
C PHE A 94 4.39 -12.33 -11.46
N GLY A 95 5.67 -12.53 -11.82
CA GLY A 95 6.17 -12.45 -13.19
C GLY A 95 6.12 -13.81 -13.89
N TYR A 96 5.76 -13.81 -15.15
CA TYR A 96 5.84 -14.97 -16.05
C TYR A 96 6.38 -14.56 -17.42
N GLU A 97 6.91 -15.53 -18.18
CA GLU A 97 7.42 -15.30 -19.52
C GLU A 97 6.30 -15.48 -20.55
N GLU A 98 6.08 -14.47 -21.36
CA GLU A 98 5.19 -14.53 -22.51
C GLU A 98 6.01 -14.34 -23.80
N PHE A 99 5.76 -15.17 -24.80
CA PHE A 99 6.45 -15.07 -26.08
C PHE A 99 5.69 -14.15 -27.03
N VAL A 100 6.26 -12.97 -27.30
CA VAL A 100 5.70 -12.00 -28.22
C VAL A 100 6.47 -12.05 -29.54
N SER A 101 5.76 -12.11 -30.67
CA SER A 101 6.38 -12.05 -31.98
C SER A 101 6.74 -10.61 -32.34
N VAL A 102 8.04 -10.32 -32.39
CA VAL A 102 8.59 -9.05 -32.85
C VAL A 102 9.37 -9.33 -34.14
N ASP A 103 8.98 -8.72 -35.22
CA ASP A 103 9.59 -8.92 -36.55
C ASP A 103 9.64 -10.40 -37.02
N GLY A 104 8.66 -11.20 -36.61
CA GLY A 104 8.60 -12.64 -36.94
C GLY A 104 9.48 -13.53 -36.05
N ILE A 105 10.15 -12.99 -35.06
CA ILE A 105 10.96 -13.72 -34.09
C ILE A 105 10.24 -13.73 -32.75
N ALA A 106 10.00 -14.92 -32.18
CA ALA A 106 9.43 -15.04 -30.84
C ALA A 106 10.48 -14.63 -29.80
N GLN A 107 10.18 -13.56 -29.04
CA GLN A 107 11.04 -13.07 -27.96
C GLN A 107 10.32 -13.22 -26.62
N PRO A 108 10.99 -13.71 -25.58
CA PRO A 108 10.41 -13.79 -24.25
C PRO A 108 10.33 -12.38 -23.63
N VAL A 109 9.15 -12.01 -23.16
CA VAL A 109 8.88 -10.78 -22.43
C VAL A 109 8.35 -11.15 -21.05
N ILE A 110 8.89 -10.52 -20.00
CA ILE A 110 8.38 -10.73 -18.64
C ILE A 110 7.12 -9.88 -18.46
N VAL A 111 6.00 -10.53 -18.23
CA VAL A 111 4.72 -9.90 -17.93
C VAL A 111 4.40 -10.06 -16.46
N GLN A 112 3.83 -9.03 -15.85
CA GLN A 112 3.42 -9.08 -14.44
C GLN A 112 1.93 -9.46 -14.33
N ALA A 113 1.64 -10.66 -13.83
CA ALA A 113 0.28 -11.13 -13.59
C ALA A 113 -0.51 -10.21 -12.63
N SER A 114 0.18 -9.49 -11.76
CA SER A 114 -0.40 -8.48 -10.86
C SER A 114 -0.76 -7.16 -11.56
N GLY A 115 -0.19 -6.87 -12.74
CA GLY A 115 -0.24 -5.55 -13.39
C GLY A 115 0.64 -4.48 -12.71
N PHE A 116 1.25 -4.77 -11.55
CA PHE A 116 2.20 -3.88 -10.90
C PHE A 116 3.61 -4.09 -11.43
N TYR A 117 4.21 -3.03 -11.97
CA TYR A 117 5.62 -3.03 -12.38
C TYR A 117 6.50 -2.33 -11.32
N PRO A 118 7.79 -2.68 -11.18
CA PRO A 118 8.68 -2.12 -10.17
C PRO A 118 8.72 -0.59 -10.16
N TRP A 119 8.70 0.07 -11.32
CA TRP A 119 8.72 1.54 -11.41
C TRP A 119 7.48 2.18 -10.75
N MET A 120 6.29 1.54 -10.82
CA MET A 120 5.08 2.03 -10.17
C MET A 120 5.23 2.04 -8.66
N VAL A 121 5.81 0.98 -8.11
CA VAL A 121 6.07 0.85 -6.68
C VAL A 121 7.07 1.89 -6.21
N VAL A 122 8.14 2.12 -6.96
CA VAL A 122 9.12 3.18 -6.68
C VAL A 122 8.45 4.55 -6.61
N VAL A 123 7.57 4.88 -7.57
CA VAL A 123 6.82 6.15 -7.59
C VAL A 123 5.92 6.28 -6.35
N ILE A 124 5.22 5.21 -5.98
CA ILE A 124 4.35 5.19 -4.79
C ILE A 124 5.18 5.41 -3.52
N ILE A 125 6.27 4.67 -3.35
CA ILE A 125 7.16 4.79 -2.18
C ILE A 125 7.77 6.19 -2.09
N ALA A 126 8.30 6.71 -3.19
CA ALA A 126 8.89 8.04 -3.24
C ALA A 126 7.88 9.12 -2.79
N ARG A 127 6.63 9.03 -3.28
CA ARG A 127 5.55 9.92 -2.85
C ARG A 127 5.24 9.75 -1.36
N GLU A 128 5.15 8.51 -0.84
CA GLU A 128 4.87 8.27 0.58
C GLU A 128 5.93 8.89 1.48
N LEU A 129 7.20 8.72 1.14
CA LEU A 129 8.32 9.27 1.89
C LEU A 129 8.34 10.80 1.81
N LEU A 130 8.17 11.36 0.59
CA LEU A 130 8.16 12.80 0.36
C LEU A 130 7.07 13.49 1.19
N VAL A 131 5.82 13.01 1.10
CA VAL A 131 4.70 13.63 1.83
C VAL A 131 4.85 13.46 3.33
N THR A 132 5.40 12.32 3.80
CA THR A 132 5.65 12.11 5.23
C THR A 132 6.73 13.07 5.76
N GLY A 133 7.82 13.26 4.99
CA GLY A 133 8.87 14.22 5.34
C GLY A 133 8.34 15.65 5.39
N ILE A 134 7.62 16.09 4.35
CA ILE A 134 7.02 17.43 4.31
C ILE A 134 6.07 17.65 5.49
N ARG A 135 5.20 16.69 5.79
CA ARG A 135 4.29 16.82 6.94
C ARG A 135 5.02 16.91 8.26
N GLY A 136 6.04 16.07 8.48
CA GLY A 136 6.83 16.09 9.70
C GLY A 136 7.52 17.44 9.92
N GLU A 137 8.13 18.01 8.89
CA GLU A 137 8.78 19.33 8.94
C GLU A 137 7.77 20.45 9.21
N MET A 138 6.64 20.46 8.49
CA MET A 138 5.61 21.49 8.65
C MET A 138 4.94 21.43 10.02
N GLU A 139 4.64 20.23 10.54
CA GLU A 139 4.09 20.05 11.89
C GLU A 139 5.09 20.50 12.97
N GLY A 140 6.38 20.22 12.79
CA GLY A 140 7.47 20.71 13.65
C GLY A 140 7.57 22.23 13.69
N SER A 141 7.31 22.89 12.56
CA SER A 141 7.28 24.36 12.43
C SER A 141 5.94 24.99 12.82
N GLY A 142 4.99 24.24 13.39
CA GLY A 142 3.70 24.74 13.85
C GLY A 142 2.64 24.92 12.75
N HIS A 143 2.94 24.56 11.50
CA HIS A 143 2.00 24.62 10.38
C HIS A 143 1.21 23.31 10.25
N LYS A 144 -0.11 23.36 10.40
CA LYS A 144 -0.99 22.19 10.24
C LYS A 144 -1.52 22.09 8.81
N PHE A 145 -1.16 21.05 8.10
CA PHE A 145 -1.85 20.69 6.86
C PHE A 145 -3.14 19.93 7.18
N GLY A 146 -4.27 20.50 6.76
CA GLY A 146 -5.58 19.85 6.89
C GLY A 146 -5.65 18.54 6.11
N ALA A 147 -6.55 17.65 6.55
CA ALA A 147 -6.83 16.40 5.83
C ALA A 147 -7.32 16.70 4.41
N ASN A 148 -6.57 16.25 3.39
CA ASN A 148 -6.95 16.43 2.00
C ASN A 148 -7.80 15.25 1.51
N LEU A 149 -8.87 15.55 0.75
CA LEU A 149 -9.72 14.53 0.13
C LEU A 149 -8.92 13.53 -0.73
N TRP A 150 -7.95 14.02 -1.49
CA TRP A 150 -7.04 13.20 -2.30
C TRP A 150 -6.23 12.21 -1.48
N GLY A 151 -5.81 12.59 -0.27
CA GLY A 151 -5.12 11.68 0.66
C GLY A 151 -6.01 10.55 1.16
N LYS A 152 -7.30 10.81 1.41
CA LYS A 152 -8.28 9.77 1.78
C LYS A 152 -8.57 8.83 0.61
N LEU A 153 -8.78 9.39 -0.59
CA LEU A 153 -9.04 8.59 -1.80
C LEU A 153 -7.87 7.65 -2.12
N LYS A 154 -6.64 8.14 -2.02
CA LYS A 154 -5.43 7.33 -2.20
C LYS A 154 -5.39 6.15 -1.23
N MET A 155 -5.67 6.37 0.07
CA MET A 155 -5.68 5.28 1.07
C MET A 155 -6.71 4.22 0.72
N ILE A 156 -7.94 4.62 0.37
CA ILE A 156 -9.01 3.70 -0.02
C ILE A 156 -8.61 2.90 -1.25
N LEU A 157 -8.07 3.55 -2.30
CA LEU A 157 -7.64 2.87 -3.52
C LEU A 157 -6.50 1.88 -3.26
N GLN A 158 -5.47 2.26 -2.50
CA GLN A 158 -4.36 1.36 -2.18
C GLN A 158 -4.81 0.16 -1.34
N SER A 159 -5.73 0.35 -0.39
CA SER A 159 -6.25 -0.75 0.41
C SER A 159 -7.18 -1.68 -0.38
N ALA A 160 -7.88 -1.16 -1.40
CA ALA A 160 -8.79 -1.93 -2.23
C ALA A 160 -8.10 -2.66 -3.39
N VAL A 161 -7.07 -2.03 -4.01
CA VAL A 161 -6.38 -2.60 -5.16
C VAL A 161 -5.62 -3.87 -4.82
N ILE A 162 -5.01 -3.96 -3.65
CA ILE A 162 -4.20 -5.11 -3.24
C ILE A 162 -5.03 -6.40 -3.20
N PRO A 163 -6.12 -6.51 -2.42
CA PRO A 163 -6.93 -7.73 -2.38
C PRO A 163 -7.62 -8.00 -3.73
N PHE A 164 -8.00 -6.96 -4.48
CA PHE A 164 -8.58 -7.11 -5.80
C PHE A 164 -7.58 -7.72 -6.80
N VAL A 165 -6.36 -7.20 -6.86
CA VAL A 165 -5.29 -7.75 -7.72
C VAL A 165 -4.96 -9.18 -7.34
N LEU A 166 -4.82 -9.49 -6.04
CA LEU A 166 -4.57 -10.86 -5.58
C LEU A 166 -5.71 -11.81 -6.00
N LEU A 167 -6.97 -11.35 -5.94
CA LEU A 167 -8.11 -12.14 -6.39
C LEU A 167 -8.06 -12.38 -7.90
N VAL A 168 -7.75 -11.36 -8.70
CA VAL A 168 -7.62 -11.50 -10.16
C VAL A 168 -6.49 -12.46 -10.51
N VAL A 169 -5.33 -12.34 -9.85
CA VAL A 169 -4.21 -13.26 -10.05
C VAL A 169 -4.58 -14.68 -9.65
N TYR A 170 -5.31 -14.88 -8.54
CA TYR A 170 -5.83 -16.19 -8.15
C TYR A 170 -6.71 -16.81 -9.25
N LEU A 171 -7.60 -16.02 -9.85
CA LEU A 171 -8.49 -16.50 -10.91
C LEU A 171 -7.72 -16.79 -12.21
N LEU A 172 -6.70 -16.00 -12.54
CA LEU A 172 -5.83 -16.23 -13.69
C LEU A 172 -5.00 -17.51 -13.52
N ASP A 173 -4.35 -17.68 -12.36
CA ASP A 173 -3.48 -18.82 -12.08
C ASP A 173 -4.26 -20.13 -11.87
N SER A 174 -5.56 -20.05 -11.52
CA SER A 174 -6.49 -21.19 -11.43
C SER A 174 -7.20 -21.49 -12.75
N GLU A 175 -6.84 -20.84 -13.87
CA GLU A 175 -7.44 -21.01 -15.19
C GLU A 175 -8.97 -20.84 -15.21
N PHE A 176 -9.49 -19.90 -14.42
CA PHE A 176 -10.92 -19.65 -14.38
C PHE A 176 -11.41 -19.02 -15.69
N GLN A 177 -12.48 -19.55 -16.29
CA GLN A 177 -12.96 -19.25 -17.65
C GLN A 177 -13.14 -17.75 -17.97
N PHE A 178 -13.40 -16.90 -17.00
CA PHE A 178 -13.61 -15.44 -17.18
C PHE A 178 -12.47 -14.58 -16.63
N ALA A 179 -11.37 -15.20 -16.23
CA ALA A 179 -10.26 -14.49 -15.57
C ALA A 179 -9.63 -13.42 -16.48
N ASP A 180 -9.49 -13.72 -17.78
CA ASP A 180 -8.91 -12.77 -18.75
C ASP A 180 -9.70 -11.47 -18.86
N GLN A 181 -11.03 -11.52 -18.69
CA GLN A 181 -11.88 -10.33 -18.72
C GLN A 181 -11.60 -9.39 -17.53
N LEU A 182 -11.02 -9.90 -16.46
CA LEU A 182 -10.65 -9.12 -15.27
C LEU A 182 -9.27 -8.47 -15.38
N ALA A 183 -8.46 -8.84 -16.39
CA ALA A 183 -7.14 -8.25 -16.60
C ALA A 183 -7.25 -6.74 -16.91
N THR A 184 -8.17 -6.32 -17.77
CA THR A 184 -8.37 -4.89 -18.09
C THR A 184 -8.85 -4.08 -16.87
N PRO A 185 -9.89 -4.45 -16.11
CA PRO A 185 -10.25 -3.78 -14.86
C PRO A 185 -9.11 -3.71 -13.84
N ARG A 186 -8.31 -4.79 -13.71
CA ARG A 186 -7.12 -4.83 -12.86
C ARG A 186 -6.14 -3.73 -13.25
N ASP A 187 -5.78 -3.65 -14.53
CA ASP A 187 -4.80 -2.68 -15.04
C ASP A 187 -5.30 -1.24 -14.84
N VAL A 188 -6.57 -0.99 -15.18
CA VAL A 188 -7.19 0.33 -14.92
C VAL A 188 -7.09 0.71 -13.45
N MET A 189 -7.36 -0.22 -12.54
CA MET A 189 -7.33 0.05 -11.10
C MET A 189 -5.89 0.27 -10.59
N VAL A 190 -4.92 -0.48 -11.12
CA VAL A 190 -3.48 -0.30 -10.83
C VAL A 190 -3.00 1.08 -11.28
N TYR A 191 -3.23 1.45 -12.56
CA TYR A 191 -2.85 2.76 -13.08
C TYR A 191 -3.57 3.90 -12.36
N ALA A 192 -4.86 3.76 -12.07
CA ALA A 192 -5.61 4.75 -11.30
C ALA A 192 -5.00 4.95 -9.90
N THR A 193 -4.55 3.87 -9.25
CA THR A 193 -3.89 3.95 -7.94
C THR A 193 -2.59 4.74 -8.02
N VAL A 194 -1.77 4.52 -9.05
CA VAL A 194 -0.51 5.28 -9.26
C VAL A 194 -0.83 6.77 -9.49
N VAL A 195 -1.73 7.07 -10.42
CA VAL A 195 -2.11 8.45 -10.78
C VAL A 195 -2.66 9.21 -9.57
N VAL A 196 -3.63 8.64 -8.86
CA VAL A 196 -4.22 9.26 -7.66
C VAL A 196 -3.17 9.45 -6.57
N THR A 197 -2.26 8.48 -6.41
CA THR A 197 -1.16 8.59 -5.45
C THR A 197 -0.27 9.80 -5.78
N VAL A 198 0.16 9.97 -7.01
CA VAL A 198 0.97 11.12 -7.44
C VAL A 198 0.22 12.43 -7.26
N LEU A 199 -1.02 12.53 -7.77
CA LEU A 199 -1.84 13.74 -7.67
C LEU A 199 -2.09 14.15 -6.22
N SER A 200 -2.26 13.17 -5.31
CA SER A 200 -2.47 13.43 -3.89
C SER A 200 -1.23 14.01 -3.18
N GLY A 201 -0.05 13.94 -3.80
CA GLY A 201 1.18 14.55 -3.28
C GLY A 201 1.32 16.04 -3.63
N LEU A 202 0.77 16.49 -4.76
CA LEU A 202 0.95 17.85 -5.27
C LEU A 202 0.56 18.95 -4.28
N PRO A 203 -0.58 18.88 -3.55
CA PRO A 203 -0.95 19.90 -2.58
C PRO A 203 0.07 20.08 -1.45
N TYR A 204 0.75 19.00 -1.05
CA TYR A 204 1.77 19.06 0.00
C TYR A 204 3.04 19.76 -0.50
N VAL A 205 3.50 19.43 -1.71
CA VAL A 205 4.68 20.08 -2.32
C VAL A 205 4.42 21.56 -2.56
N THR A 206 3.26 21.92 -3.12
CA THR A 206 2.90 23.33 -3.36
C THR A 206 2.69 24.10 -2.06
N GLY A 207 2.14 23.46 -1.03
CA GLY A 207 2.00 24.05 0.30
C GLY A 207 3.35 24.32 0.95
N ALA A 208 4.25 23.35 0.97
CA ALA A 208 5.60 23.50 1.51
C ALA A 208 6.38 24.62 0.78
N TYR A 209 6.30 24.67 -0.55
CA TYR A 209 6.94 25.71 -1.34
C TYR A 209 6.43 27.14 -0.98
N ARG A 210 5.12 27.29 -0.73
CA ARG A 210 4.54 28.58 -0.31
C ARG A 210 5.03 29.00 1.06
N VAL A 211 5.09 28.10 2.03
CA VAL A 211 5.59 28.37 3.39
C VAL A 211 7.06 28.78 3.35
N SER A 212 7.91 28.00 2.65
CA SER A 212 9.34 28.32 2.50
C SER A 212 9.58 29.70 1.85
N LYS A 213 8.68 30.16 0.99
CA LYS A 213 8.81 31.51 0.37
C LYS A 213 8.29 32.62 1.28
N SER A 214 7.42 32.32 2.23
CA SER A 214 6.85 33.31 3.16
C SER A 214 7.67 33.55 4.41
N GLU A 215 8.57 32.62 4.77
CA GLU A 215 9.53 32.83 5.83
C GLU A 215 10.69 33.66 5.29
N PRO A 216 10.95 34.90 5.81
CA PRO A 216 12.17 35.63 5.46
C PRO A 216 13.36 34.81 5.93
N ALA A 217 14.38 34.67 5.08
CA ALA A 217 15.64 34.05 5.46
C ALA A 217 16.08 34.67 6.80
N SER A 218 16.00 33.87 7.89
CA SER A 218 16.59 34.28 9.15
C SER A 218 18.07 34.48 8.86
N SER A 219 18.50 35.74 8.88
CA SER A 219 19.89 36.10 8.77
C SER A 219 20.65 35.35 9.86
N ASP A 220 21.54 34.44 9.42
CA ASP A 220 22.58 33.91 10.26
C ASP A 220 23.34 35.06 10.91
N ALA A 221 23.19 35.18 12.23
CA ALA A 221 24.03 36.02 13.08
C ALA A 221 24.61 35.16 14.21
#